data_7adc706d179f15217e0040ff8ebcb186
#
_entry.id   7adc706d179f15217e0040ff8ebcb186
#
_cell.length_a   1.000
_cell.length_b   1.000
_cell.length_c   1.000
_cell.angle_alpha   90.00
_cell.angle_beta   90.00
_cell.angle_gamma   90.00
#
_symmetry.space_group_name_H-M   'P 1'
#
loop_
_entity.id
_entity.type
_entity.pdbx_description
1 polymer ?
#
loop_
_entity_poly.entity_id
_entity_poly.type
_entity_poly.pdbx_seq_one_letter_code
_entity_poly.pdbx_strand_id
1 'polypeptide(L)'
;MALAPTNNNGKAQSGGKFGELRHRLVFLVLALLVFRLGAHIPVPGIDPDQLAQLFAGQKDGILGMFNLFSGGALSRFTVFALGIMPYISASIIMQLMTIVVPSLESLKKEGQAGQRKITQYTRYGTVFLATFQALGISVALQAQPGLVINPGVIFELNTVVTLVTGTMFLMWLGEQITERGLGNGISIIIFGGIVSGLPNAVASLLELVRTGSMNILSAMLIMIIVAAVTYFVVFVERGQRRILVNYAKRQVGNKIYGGQSSYFPLKLNMAGVIPPIFASSIILFPATIAGWFTSGEPKNLFSRIIKDLAATLAPGQPVYTILYAAAIIFFCFFYTALVFNSRETAENLKKSGAFVPGIRPGDQTARYIDKILVRLTLAGAFYMVLVCLLPEFLVLKYNVPFYFGGTSLLIIVVVAMDFMAQVQSFVMQQQYGSLMKKANFKMGA
;
A
#
# COMPACT_ATOMS: atom_id res chain seq x y z
N MET A 1 -26.09 28.04 24.70
CA MET A 1 -27.27 27.12 24.63
C MET A 1 -26.73 25.72 24.36
N ALA A 2 -26.59 24.94 25.43
CA ALA A 2 -25.93 23.62 25.40
C ALA A 2 -26.94 22.58 24.93
N LEU A 3 -26.63 21.88 23.85
CA LEU A 3 -27.37 20.71 23.41
C LEU A 3 -26.81 19.48 24.14
N ALA A 4 -27.67 18.88 24.94
CA ALA A 4 -27.45 17.65 25.69
C ALA A 4 -27.08 16.48 24.75
N PRO A 5 -26.24 15.53 25.20
CA PRO A 5 -25.94 14.32 24.45
C PRO A 5 -27.17 13.42 24.43
N THR A 6 -27.67 13.09 23.26
CA THR A 6 -28.70 12.10 23.06
C THR A 6 -28.20 10.74 23.54
N ASN A 7 -28.81 10.30 24.60
CA ASN A 7 -28.63 8.99 25.24
C ASN A 7 -29.17 7.90 24.31
N ASN A 8 -28.31 7.28 23.53
CA ASN A 8 -28.66 6.14 22.70
C ASN A 8 -28.42 4.85 23.51
N ASN A 9 -29.26 4.65 24.51
CA ASN A 9 -29.42 3.38 25.23
C ASN A 9 -30.15 2.39 24.30
N GLY A 10 -29.43 1.76 23.43
CA GLY A 10 -29.92 0.73 22.53
C GLY A 10 -28.98 -0.48 22.49
N LYS A 11 -29.25 -1.46 23.36
CA LYS A 11 -28.72 -2.83 23.34
C LYS A 11 -27.21 -2.94 23.61
N ALA A 12 -26.84 -2.99 24.88
CA ALA A 12 -25.66 -3.70 25.35
C ALA A 12 -25.78 -5.17 24.91
N GLN A 13 -25.26 -5.48 23.72
CA GLN A 13 -25.04 -6.85 23.32
C GLN A 13 -24.02 -7.44 24.29
N SER A 14 -24.44 -8.44 25.04
CA SER A 14 -23.61 -9.36 25.82
C SER A 14 -22.76 -10.23 24.87
N GLY A 15 -21.98 -9.60 24.00
CA GLY A 15 -20.91 -10.23 23.24
C GLY A 15 -19.71 -10.39 24.16
N GLY A 16 -19.21 -11.62 24.34
CA GLY A 16 -18.07 -11.91 25.19
C GLY A 16 -16.86 -11.00 24.88
N LYS A 17 -15.85 -10.99 25.75
CA LYS A 17 -14.66 -10.10 25.76
C LYS A 17 -13.98 -9.81 24.40
N PHE A 18 -14.31 -10.56 23.36
CA PHE A 18 -13.79 -10.46 21.98
C PHE A 18 -14.88 -10.18 20.92
N GLY A 19 -16.09 -9.81 21.31
CA GLY A 19 -17.21 -9.63 20.36
C GLY A 19 -16.94 -8.56 19.30
N GLU A 20 -16.35 -7.44 19.68
CA GLU A 20 -16.03 -6.34 18.76
C GLU A 20 -14.89 -6.73 17.79
N LEU A 21 -13.82 -7.37 18.27
CA LEU A 21 -12.73 -7.87 17.45
C LEU A 21 -13.24 -8.89 16.42
N ARG A 22 -14.09 -9.82 16.85
CA ARG A 22 -14.70 -10.82 15.97
C ARG A 22 -15.55 -10.14 14.88
N HIS A 23 -16.33 -9.12 15.24
CA HIS A 23 -17.16 -8.38 14.28
C HIS A 23 -16.30 -7.69 13.22
N ARG A 24 -15.21 -7.02 13.62
CA ARG A 24 -14.27 -6.35 12.72
C ARG A 24 -13.54 -7.35 11.80
N LEU A 25 -13.14 -8.52 12.33
CA LEU A 25 -12.51 -9.58 11.54
C LEU A 25 -13.47 -10.20 10.53
N VAL A 26 -14.72 -10.50 10.95
CA VAL A 26 -15.75 -11.02 10.04
C VAL A 26 -16.04 -10.03 8.93
N PHE A 27 -16.17 -8.74 9.25
CA PHE A 27 -16.38 -7.69 8.26
C PHE A 27 -15.23 -7.67 7.23
N LEU A 28 -13.98 -7.74 7.70
CA LEU A 28 -12.80 -7.77 6.84
C LEU A 28 -12.79 -8.98 5.90
N VAL A 29 -13.07 -10.18 6.41
CA VAL A 29 -13.14 -11.40 5.60
C VAL A 29 -14.26 -11.30 4.56
N LEU A 30 -15.45 -10.79 4.94
CA LEU A 30 -16.55 -10.58 4.00
C LEU A 30 -16.20 -9.55 2.92
N ALA A 31 -15.52 -8.46 3.27
CA ALA A 31 -15.06 -7.46 2.32
C ALA A 31 -14.05 -8.04 1.32
N LEU A 32 -13.11 -8.88 1.77
CA LEU A 32 -12.17 -9.59 0.88
C LEU A 32 -12.88 -10.61 -0.01
N LEU A 33 -13.92 -11.29 0.48
CA LEU A 33 -14.76 -12.16 -0.34
C LEU A 33 -15.46 -11.38 -1.45
N VAL A 34 -16.06 -10.23 -1.14
CA VAL A 34 -16.70 -9.36 -2.14
C VAL A 34 -15.68 -8.88 -3.19
N PHE A 35 -14.48 -8.46 -2.74
CA PHE A 35 -13.38 -8.13 -3.65
C PHE A 35 -13.05 -9.30 -4.57
N ARG A 36 -12.92 -10.51 -4.01
CA ARG A 36 -12.57 -11.70 -4.81
C ARG A 36 -13.65 -12.08 -5.80
N LEU A 37 -14.93 -12.01 -5.42
CA LEU A 37 -16.05 -12.25 -6.32
C LEU A 37 -16.05 -11.26 -7.50
N GLY A 38 -15.89 -9.97 -7.25
CA GLY A 38 -15.85 -8.96 -8.31
C GLY A 38 -14.65 -9.09 -9.25
N ALA A 39 -13.52 -9.64 -8.75
CA ALA A 39 -12.35 -9.96 -9.59
C ALA A 39 -12.58 -11.15 -10.56
N HIS A 40 -13.76 -11.77 -10.57
CA HIS A 40 -14.15 -12.82 -11.50
C HIS A 40 -15.33 -12.44 -12.41
N ILE A 41 -15.90 -11.26 -12.25
CA ILE A 41 -17.01 -10.77 -13.12
C ILE A 41 -16.41 -10.13 -14.36
N PRO A 42 -16.46 -10.76 -15.56
CA PRO A 42 -15.86 -10.21 -16.77
C PRO A 42 -16.63 -9.00 -17.28
N VAL A 43 -15.94 -8.09 -17.95
CA VAL A 43 -16.56 -7.00 -18.71
C VAL A 43 -17.16 -7.59 -19.99
N PRO A 44 -18.43 -7.26 -20.34
CA PRO A 44 -19.05 -7.80 -21.53
C PRO A 44 -18.40 -7.28 -22.83
N GLY A 45 -18.38 -8.13 -23.88
CA GLY A 45 -17.91 -7.75 -25.21
C GLY A 45 -16.47 -8.12 -25.55
N ILE A 46 -15.79 -8.91 -24.72
CA ILE A 46 -14.42 -9.41 -24.96
C ILE A 46 -14.44 -10.92 -25.05
N ASP A 47 -13.62 -11.46 -25.95
CA ASP A 47 -13.36 -12.89 -26.08
C ASP A 47 -12.33 -13.32 -25.02
N PRO A 48 -12.71 -14.20 -24.05
CA PRO A 48 -11.84 -14.61 -22.97
C PRO A 48 -10.64 -15.46 -23.45
N ASP A 49 -10.80 -16.23 -24.52
CA ASP A 49 -9.75 -17.14 -25.00
C ASP A 49 -8.63 -16.37 -25.70
N GLN A 50 -8.97 -15.39 -26.52
CA GLN A 50 -8.00 -14.50 -27.16
C GLN A 50 -7.29 -13.61 -26.15
N LEU A 51 -8.01 -13.13 -25.14
CA LEU A 51 -7.46 -12.35 -24.06
C LEU A 51 -6.42 -13.17 -23.25
N ALA A 52 -6.72 -14.43 -22.93
CA ALA A 52 -5.81 -15.32 -22.23
C ALA A 52 -4.50 -15.57 -23.03
N GLN A 53 -4.59 -15.73 -24.36
CA GLN A 53 -3.42 -15.87 -25.23
C GLN A 53 -2.55 -14.61 -25.26
N LEU A 54 -3.15 -13.43 -25.31
CA LEU A 54 -2.46 -12.14 -25.29
C LEU A 54 -1.67 -11.95 -23.98
N PHE A 55 -2.31 -12.25 -22.84
CA PHE A 55 -1.64 -12.19 -21.54
C PHE A 55 -0.59 -13.29 -21.32
N ALA A 56 -0.74 -14.45 -21.96
CA ALA A 56 0.28 -15.50 -21.90
C ALA A 56 1.61 -15.08 -22.53
N GLY A 57 1.54 -14.27 -23.59
CA GLY A 57 2.73 -13.70 -24.26
C GLY A 57 3.38 -12.51 -23.55
N GLN A 58 2.70 -11.87 -22.60
CA GLN A 58 3.16 -10.62 -21.95
C GLN A 58 3.23 -10.71 -20.42
N LYS A 59 3.36 -11.92 -19.87
CA LYS A 59 3.39 -12.17 -18.41
C LYS A 59 4.51 -11.42 -17.69
N ASP A 60 5.64 -11.24 -18.32
CA ASP A 60 6.85 -10.62 -17.74
C ASP A 60 6.94 -9.11 -17.99
N GLY A 61 5.93 -8.53 -18.65
CA GLY A 61 5.88 -7.11 -18.97
C GLY A 61 5.13 -6.26 -17.96
N ILE A 62 4.93 -4.99 -18.34
CA ILE A 62 4.17 -3.99 -17.57
C ILE A 62 2.75 -4.48 -17.23
N LEU A 63 2.08 -5.16 -18.18
CA LEU A 63 0.75 -5.73 -17.98
C LEU A 63 0.73 -6.84 -16.91
N GLY A 64 1.80 -7.63 -16.81
CA GLY A 64 1.97 -8.62 -15.76
C GLY A 64 2.02 -7.99 -14.36
N MET A 65 2.75 -6.87 -14.21
CA MET A 65 2.80 -6.13 -12.93
C MET A 65 1.43 -5.55 -12.55
N PHE A 66 0.69 -4.96 -13.49
CA PHE A 66 -0.67 -4.50 -13.24
C PHE A 66 -1.59 -5.64 -12.81
N ASN A 67 -1.46 -6.78 -13.47
CA ASN A 67 -2.25 -7.96 -13.17
C ASN A 67 -1.99 -8.49 -11.75
N LEU A 68 -0.77 -8.38 -11.24
CA LEU A 68 -0.44 -8.72 -9.85
C LEU A 68 -1.17 -7.83 -8.85
N PHE A 69 -1.13 -6.50 -9.04
CA PHE A 69 -1.80 -5.56 -8.14
C PHE A 69 -3.33 -5.65 -8.20
N SER A 70 -3.88 -6.05 -9.34
CA SER A 70 -5.32 -6.28 -9.50
C SER A 70 -5.78 -7.68 -9.04
N GLY A 71 -4.86 -8.55 -8.60
CA GLY A 71 -5.19 -9.90 -8.17
C GLY A 71 -5.65 -10.83 -9.29
N GLY A 72 -5.13 -10.65 -10.50
CA GLY A 72 -5.52 -11.42 -11.69
C GLY A 72 -6.78 -10.90 -12.39
N ALA A 73 -7.31 -9.76 -11.95
CA ALA A 73 -8.50 -9.15 -12.54
C ALA A 73 -8.27 -8.61 -13.96
N LEU A 74 -7.06 -8.12 -14.24
CA LEU A 74 -6.71 -7.59 -15.56
C LEU A 74 -6.59 -8.69 -16.62
N SER A 75 -6.00 -9.83 -16.30
CA SER A 75 -5.86 -10.95 -17.24
C SER A 75 -7.20 -11.58 -17.66
N ARG A 76 -8.25 -11.39 -16.86
CA ARG A 76 -9.63 -11.80 -17.14
C ARG A 76 -10.49 -10.64 -17.61
N PHE A 77 -9.95 -9.45 -17.68
CA PHE A 77 -10.64 -8.19 -17.95
C PHE A 77 -11.97 -8.06 -17.19
N THR A 78 -11.86 -8.09 -15.88
CA THR A 78 -13.03 -8.01 -14.99
C THR A 78 -13.36 -6.56 -14.63
N VAL A 79 -14.49 -6.37 -13.95
CA VAL A 79 -14.93 -5.06 -13.42
C VAL A 79 -13.81 -4.37 -12.60
N PHE A 80 -12.93 -5.16 -11.95
CA PHE A 80 -11.80 -4.66 -11.16
C PHE A 80 -10.47 -4.68 -11.92
N ALA A 81 -10.47 -4.68 -13.25
CA ALA A 81 -9.24 -4.77 -14.05
C ALA A 81 -8.26 -3.62 -13.78
N LEU A 82 -8.74 -2.38 -13.57
CA LEU A 82 -7.89 -1.25 -13.14
C LEU A 82 -7.42 -1.37 -11.69
N GLY A 83 -8.08 -2.20 -10.88
CA GLY A 83 -7.79 -2.33 -9.46
C GLY A 83 -7.92 -1.01 -8.70
N ILE A 84 -7.05 -0.82 -7.70
CA ILE A 84 -6.99 0.38 -6.85
C ILE A 84 -5.91 1.38 -7.34
N MET A 85 -5.22 1.06 -8.45
CA MET A 85 -4.09 1.87 -8.95
C MET A 85 -4.46 3.32 -9.27
N PRO A 86 -5.60 3.66 -9.92
CA PRO A 86 -5.98 5.05 -10.15
C PRO A 86 -6.12 5.86 -8.87
N TYR A 87 -6.64 5.23 -7.80
CA TYR A 87 -6.75 5.87 -6.49
C TYR A 87 -5.39 6.12 -5.84
N ILE A 88 -4.47 5.16 -5.93
CA ILE A 88 -3.10 5.32 -5.41
C ILE A 88 -2.43 6.50 -6.10
N SER A 89 -2.48 6.55 -7.45
CA SER A 89 -1.91 7.64 -8.24
C SER A 89 -2.52 9.00 -7.87
N ALA A 90 -3.86 9.08 -7.76
CA ALA A 90 -4.55 10.30 -7.33
C ALA A 90 -4.13 10.73 -5.92
N SER A 91 -4.02 9.78 -4.99
CA SER A 91 -3.59 10.03 -3.62
C SER A 91 -2.15 10.58 -3.54
N ILE A 92 -1.24 10.03 -4.35
CA ILE A 92 0.14 10.52 -4.46
C ILE A 92 0.15 11.97 -4.95
N ILE A 93 -0.55 12.22 -6.07
CA ILE A 93 -0.62 13.55 -6.67
C ILE A 93 -1.17 14.55 -5.65
N MET A 94 -2.25 14.21 -4.95
CA MET A 94 -2.83 15.09 -3.94
C MET A 94 -1.89 15.31 -2.74
N GLN A 95 -1.16 14.30 -2.29
CA GLN A 95 -0.16 14.44 -1.22
C GLN A 95 1.01 15.36 -1.64
N LEU A 96 1.49 15.22 -2.88
CA LEU A 96 2.49 16.13 -3.44
C LEU A 96 1.95 17.56 -3.54
N MET A 97 0.73 17.73 -4.03
CA MET A 97 0.08 19.04 -4.16
C MET A 97 -0.14 19.74 -2.81
N THR A 98 -0.37 18.99 -1.73
CA THR A 98 -0.49 19.59 -0.39
C THR A 98 0.80 20.24 0.12
N ILE A 99 1.95 19.93 -0.49
CA ILE A 99 3.24 20.55 -0.14
C ILE A 99 3.54 21.74 -1.06
N VAL A 100 3.17 21.63 -2.35
CA VAL A 100 3.50 22.64 -3.36
C VAL A 100 2.50 23.79 -3.37
N VAL A 101 1.22 23.50 -3.09
CA VAL A 101 0.13 24.49 -3.19
C VAL A 101 -0.24 25.03 -1.79
N PRO A 102 0.01 26.31 -1.50
CA PRO A 102 -0.22 26.91 -0.17
C PRO A 102 -1.67 26.78 0.31
N SER A 103 -2.65 26.84 -0.60
CA SER A 103 -4.07 26.67 -0.24
C SER A 103 -4.42 25.27 0.25
N LEU A 104 -3.76 24.21 -0.27
CA LEU A 104 -3.93 22.84 0.19
C LEU A 104 -3.15 22.58 1.48
N GLU A 105 -2.01 23.26 1.67
CA GLU A 105 -1.27 23.20 2.93
C GLU A 105 -2.09 23.81 4.08
N SER A 106 -2.77 24.94 3.86
CA SER A 106 -3.65 25.55 4.87
C SER A 106 -4.81 24.61 5.22
N LEU A 107 -5.44 23.97 4.23
CA LEU A 107 -6.46 22.95 4.45
C LEU A 107 -5.96 21.79 5.30
N LYS A 108 -4.74 21.32 5.08
CA LYS A 108 -4.13 20.26 5.89
C LYS A 108 -3.98 20.68 7.36
N LYS A 109 -3.70 21.97 7.62
CA LYS A 109 -3.58 22.53 8.98
C LYS A 109 -4.92 22.72 9.69
N GLU A 110 -6.05 22.74 8.97
CA GLU A 110 -7.41 22.80 9.54
C GLU A 110 -7.84 21.50 10.26
N GLY A 111 -6.99 20.47 10.27
CA GLY A 111 -7.26 19.19 10.95
C GLY A 111 -8.27 18.31 10.21
N GLN A 112 -9.24 17.73 10.95
CA GLN A 112 -10.16 16.73 10.36
C GLN A 112 -11.08 17.31 9.26
N ALA A 113 -11.48 18.56 9.35
CA ALA A 113 -12.32 19.20 8.32
C ALA A 113 -11.57 19.36 7.00
N GLY A 114 -10.32 19.82 7.06
CA GLY A 114 -9.47 19.96 5.88
C GLY A 114 -9.08 18.59 5.29
N GLN A 115 -8.82 17.60 6.14
CA GLN A 115 -8.53 16.24 5.67
C GLN A 115 -9.70 15.63 4.88
N ARG A 116 -10.96 15.87 5.29
CA ARG A 116 -12.14 15.44 4.53
C ARG A 116 -12.19 16.06 3.14
N LYS A 117 -11.88 17.34 3.01
CA LYS A 117 -11.82 18.03 1.70
C LYS A 117 -10.70 17.45 0.81
N ILE A 118 -9.51 17.21 1.37
CA ILE A 118 -8.41 16.60 0.63
C ILE A 118 -8.81 15.21 0.12
N THR A 119 -9.45 14.39 0.97
CA THR A 119 -9.98 13.07 0.56
C THR A 119 -11.01 13.21 -0.56
N GLN A 120 -11.88 14.22 -0.51
CA GLN A 120 -12.86 14.47 -1.57
C GLN A 120 -12.16 14.83 -2.90
N TYR A 121 -11.14 15.67 -2.89
CA TYR A 121 -10.35 15.97 -4.09
C TYR A 121 -9.61 14.75 -4.62
N THR A 122 -9.10 13.89 -3.74
CA THR A 122 -8.51 12.61 -4.14
C THR A 122 -9.53 11.72 -4.86
N ARG A 123 -10.78 11.66 -4.39
CA ARG A 123 -11.85 10.89 -5.06
C ARG A 123 -12.14 11.44 -6.46
N TYR A 124 -12.23 12.77 -6.63
CA TYR A 124 -12.41 13.37 -7.95
C TYR A 124 -11.23 13.10 -8.89
N GLY A 125 -9.99 13.21 -8.36
CA GLY A 125 -8.80 12.83 -9.10
C GLY A 125 -8.80 11.36 -9.52
N THR A 126 -9.29 10.47 -8.66
CA THR A 126 -9.44 9.04 -8.96
C THR A 126 -10.40 8.80 -10.11
N VAL A 127 -11.57 9.44 -10.11
CA VAL A 127 -12.55 9.34 -11.23
C VAL A 127 -11.91 9.79 -12.53
N PHE A 128 -11.23 10.93 -12.51
CA PHE A 128 -10.57 11.49 -13.70
C PHE A 128 -9.51 10.53 -14.26
N LEU A 129 -8.59 10.05 -13.40
CA LEU A 129 -7.53 9.13 -13.80
C LEU A 129 -8.08 7.77 -14.25
N ALA A 130 -9.08 7.23 -13.54
CA ALA A 130 -9.72 5.97 -13.90
C ALA A 130 -10.42 6.06 -15.25
N THR A 131 -11.13 7.16 -15.55
CA THR A 131 -11.77 7.40 -16.84
C THR A 131 -10.74 7.47 -17.96
N PHE A 132 -9.65 8.21 -17.75
CA PHE A 132 -8.59 8.33 -18.74
C PHE A 132 -7.91 6.98 -19.00
N GLN A 133 -7.61 6.21 -17.96
CA GLN A 133 -7.00 4.87 -18.09
C GLN A 133 -7.96 3.87 -18.74
N ALA A 134 -9.24 3.90 -18.37
CA ALA A 134 -10.26 3.02 -18.96
C ALA A 134 -10.44 3.28 -20.47
N LEU A 135 -10.46 4.56 -20.88
CA LEU A 135 -10.50 4.94 -22.30
C LEU A 135 -9.28 4.42 -23.05
N GLY A 136 -8.08 4.62 -22.50
CA GLY A 136 -6.86 4.14 -23.13
C GLY A 136 -6.82 2.63 -23.31
N ILE A 137 -7.24 1.87 -22.27
CA ILE A 137 -7.32 0.41 -22.37
C ILE A 137 -8.38 -0.02 -23.38
N SER A 138 -9.57 0.60 -23.40
CA SER A 138 -10.62 0.23 -24.37
C SER A 138 -10.20 0.43 -25.80
N VAL A 139 -9.53 1.54 -26.12
CA VAL A 139 -8.95 1.82 -27.45
C VAL A 139 -7.85 0.81 -27.80
N ALA A 140 -6.95 0.52 -26.86
CA ALA A 140 -5.87 -0.45 -27.06
C ALA A 140 -6.39 -1.87 -27.35
N LEU A 141 -7.47 -2.29 -26.67
CA LEU A 141 -8.09 -3.59 -26.88
C LEU A 141 -8.82 -3.67 -28.24
N GLN A 142 -9.47 -2.59 -28.69
CA GLN A 142 -10.10 -2.54 -30.02
C GLN A 142 -9.09 -2.57 -31.16
N ALA A 143 -7.86 -2.08 -30.94
CA ALA A 143 -6.79 -2.14 -31.94
C ALA A 143 -6.29 -3.58 -32.20
N GLN A 144 -6.60 -4.54 -31.31
CA GLN A 144 -6.26 -5.95 -31.47
C GLN A 144 -7.37 -6.66 -32.26
N PRO A 145 -7.07 -7.23 -33.45
CA PRO A 145 -8.09 -7.89 -34.27
C PRO A 145 -8.64 -9.14 -33.58
N GLY A 146 -9.96 -9.26 -33.50
CA GLY A 146 -10.65 -10.43 -32.95
C GLY A 146 -10.85 -10.45 -31.43
N LEU A 147 -10.24 -9.55 -30.67
CA LEU A 147 -10.35 -9.53 -29.22
C LEU A 147 -11.71 -9.00 -28.74
N VAL A 148 -12.25 -8.01 -29.46
CA VAL A 148 -13.53 -7.38 -29.16
C VAL A 148 -14.58 -7.92 -30.11
N ILE A 149 -15.67 -8.48 -29.58
CA ILE A 149 -16.75 -9.11 -30.37
C ILE A 149 -17.45 -8.07 -31.23
N ASN A 150 -17.77 -6.90 -30.68
CA ASN A 150 -18.42 -5.80 -31.38
C ASN A 150 -17.64 -4.51 -31.15
N PRO A 151 -16.62 -4.20 -31.98
CA PRO A 151 -15.86 -2.95 -31.85
C PRO A 151 -16.75 -1.74 -32.15
N GLY A 152 -16.62 -0.68 -31.35
CA GLY A 152 -17.37 0.56 -31.53
C GLY A 152 -17.50 1.39 -30.26
N VAL A 153 -18.09 2.57 -30.39
CA VAL A 153 -18.26 3.54 -29.29
C VAL A 153 -19.06 2.96 -28.11
N ILE A 154 -20.00 2.04 -28.40
CA ILE A 154 -20.80 1.39 -27.35
C ILE A 154 -19.93 0.52 -26.47
N PHE A 155 -18.97 -0.23 -27.04
CA PHE A 155 -18.01 -1.02 -26.26
C PHE A 155 -17.11 -0.12 -25.40
N GLU A 156 -16.59 0.98 -25.97
CA GLU A 156 -15.77 1.94 -25.22
C GLU A 156 -16.53 2.50 -24.02
N LEU A 157 -17.76 2.93 -24.24
CA LEU A 157 -18.60 3.53 -23.20
C LEU A 157 -18.93 2.53 -22.09
N ASN A 158 -19.31 1.30 -22.45
CA ASN A 158 -19.57 0.22 -21.49
C ASN A 158 -18.31 -0.12 -20.68
N THR A 159 -17.17 -0.24 -21.34
CA THR A 159 -15.89 -0.55 -20.69
C THR A 159 -15.50 0.56 -19.72
N VAL A 160 -15.58 1.82 -20.15
CA VAL A 160 -15.24 2.95 -19.29
C VAL A 160 -16.14 3.02 -18.06
N VAL A 161 -17.46 2.95 -18.25
CA VAL A 161 -18.40 2.99 -17.12
C VAL A 161 -18.17 1.83 -16.17
N THR A 162 -17.97 0.62 -16.69
CA THR A 162 -17.74 -0.58 -15.87
C THR A 162 -16.46 -0.49 -15.05
N LEU A 163 -15.34 -0.11 -15.68
CA LEU A 163 -14.03 -0.03 -15.02
C LEU A 163 -13.96 1.12 -14.00
N VAL A 164 -14.53 2.28 -14.33
CA VAL A 164 -14.61 3.42 -13.39
C VAL A 164 -15.47 3.06 -12.19
N THR A 165 -16.63 2.45 -12.40
CA THR A 165 -17.51 2.00 -11.33
C THR A 165 -16.80 0.98 -10.44
N GLY A 166 -16.09 0.02 -11.03
CA GLY A 166 -15.29 -0.97 -10.31
C GLY A 166 -14.20 -0.33 -9.44
N THR A 167 -13.47 0.63 -9.97
CA THR A 167 -12.43 1.36 -9.22
C THR A 167 -13.03 2.17 -8.07
N MET A 168 -14.13 2.86 -8.31
CA MET A 168 -14.83 3.63 -7.27
C MET A 168 -15.39 2.73 -6.17
N PHE A 169 -15.90 1.56 -6.54
CA PHE A 169 -16.36 0.56 -5.58
C PHE A 169 -15.20 0.03 -4.72
N LEU A 170 -14.05 -0.29 -5.33
CA LEU A 170 -12.87 -0.73 -4.58
C LEU A 170 -12.34 0.34 -3.63
N MET A 171 -12.32 1.59 -4.06
CA MET A 171 -11.96 2.72 -3.20
C MET A 171 -12.90 2.81 -1.99
N TRP A 172 -14.21 2.79 -2.23
CA TRP A 172 -15.21 2.80 -1.16
C TRP A 172 -15.07 1.59 -0.23
N LEU A 173 -14.84 0.39 -0.78
CA LEU A 173 -14.62 -0.83 0.00
C LEU A 173 -13.37 -0.70 0.89
N GLY A 174 -12.28 -0.14 0.37
CA GLY A 174 -11.06 0.15 1.13
C GLY A 174 -11.28 1.13 2.28
N GLU A 175 -12.07 2.18 2.05
CA GLU A 175 -12.47 3.12 3.11
C GLU A 175 -13.33 2.43 4.18
N GLN A 176 -14.30 1.58 3.79
CA GLN A 176 -15.12 0.82 4.74
C GLN A 176 -14.29 -0.16 5.57
N ILE A 177 -13.30 -0.83 4.97
CA ILE A 177 -12.37 -1.70 5.71
C ILE A 177 -11.57 -0.89 6.73
N THR A 178 -11.11 0.32 6.35
CA THR A 178 -10.35 1.20 7.26
C THR A 178 -11.21 1.69 8.44
N GLU A 179 -12.48 2.03 8.19
CA GLU A 179 -13.38 2.56 9.22
C GLU A 179 -13.95 1.47 10.15
N ARG A 180 -14.37 0.34 9.59
CA ARG A 180 -15.13 -0.71 10.30
C ARG A 180 -14.32 -1.98 10.55
N GLY A 181 -13.24 -2.18 9.82
CA GLY A 181 -12.35 -3.34 9.94
C GLY A 181 -11.16 -3.09 10.85
N LEU A 182 -10.04 -3.68 10.48
CA LEU A 182 -8.73 -3.53 11.11
C LEU A 182 -7.71 -3.20 10.01
N GLY A 183 -6.86 -2.24 10.26
CA GLY A 183 -5.79 -1.89 9.34
C GLY A 183 -6.14 -0.85 8.27
N ASN A 184 -5.19 -0.61 7.38
CA ASN A 184 -5.40 0.23 6.21
C ASN A 184 -6.09 -0.61 5.13
N GLY A 185 -7.37 -0.31 4.83
CA GLY A 185 -8.18 -1.10 3.91
C GLY A 185 -7.61 -1.19 2.50
N ILE A 186 -6.96 -0.13 2.02
CA ILE A 186 -6.32 -0.10 0.70
C ILE A 186 -5.16 -1.11 0.65
N SER A 187 -4.29 -1.07 1.65
CA SER A 187 -3.17 -2.02 1.77
C SER A 187 -3.65 -3.47 1.88
N ILE A 188 -4.77 -3.69 2.57
CA ILE A 188 -5.37 -5.02 2.73
C ILE A 188 -5.98 -5.53 1.41
N ILE A 189 -6.60 -4.67 0.60
CA ILE A 189 -7.10 -5.06 -0.73
C ILE A 189 -5.94 -5.44 -1.65
N ILE A 190 -4.85 -4.64 -1.66
CA ILE A 190 -3.64 -4.96 -2.43
C ILE A 190 -3.04 -6.29 -1.95
N PHE A 191 -2.90 -6.47 -0.64
CA PHE A 191 -2.45 -7.71 -0.03
C PHE A 191 -3.31 -8.91 -0.47
N GLY A 192 -4.65 -8.79 -0.40
CA GLY A 192 -5.58 -9.83 -0.84
C GLY A 192 -5.43 -10.17 -2.32
N GLY A 193 -5.20 -9.15 -3.17
CA GLY A 193 -4.89 -9.33 -4.59
C GLY A 193 -3.63 -10.14 -4.82
N ILE A 194 -2.52 -9.75 -4.17
CA ILE A 194 -1.23 -10.41 -4.33
C ILE A 194 -1.26 -11.84 -3.76
N VAL A 195 -1.80 -12.04 -2.56
CA VAL A 195 -1.90 -13.36 -1.92
C VAL A 195 -2.72 -14.34 -2.75
N SER A 196 -3.75 -13.86 -3.45
CA SER A 196 -4.55 -14.70 -4.34
C SER A 196 -3.79 -15.29 -5.54
N GLY A 197 -2.67 -14.68 -5.92
CA GLY A 197 -1.77 -15.19 -6.96
C GLY A 197 -0.76 -16.22 -6.48
N LEU A 198 -0.53 -16.33 -5.15
CA LEU A 198 0.45 -17.24 -4.55
C LEU A 198 0.25 -18.73 -4.92
N PRO A 199 -0.96 -19.29 -4.83
CA PRO A 199 -1.18 -20.70 -5.17
C PRO A 199 -0.81 -21.00 -6.63
N ASN A 200 -1.15 -20.09 -7.56
CA ASN A 200 -0.82 -20.25 -8.97
C ASN A 200 0.70 -20.15 -9.22
N ALA A 201 1.40 -19.27 -8.51
CA ALA A 201 2.85 -19.15 -8.61
C ALA A 201 3.56 -20.43 -8.15
N VAL A 202 3.12 -21.01 -7.02
CA VAL A 202 3.65 -22.29 -6.52
C VAL A 202 3.33 -23.45 -7.49
N ALA A 203 2.10 -23.50 -8.02
CA ALA A 203 1.70 -24.51 -9.00
C ALA A 203 2.56 -24.43 -10.28
N SER A 204 2.78 -23.21 -10.81
CA SER A 204 3.65 -23.02 -11.99
C SER A 204 5.09 -23.45 -11.73
N LEU A 205 5.64 -23.16 -10.54
CA LEU A 205 6.98 -23.62 -10.18
C LEU A 205 7.08 -25.15 -10.14
N LEU A 206 6.09 -25.81 -9.56
CA LEU A 206 6.03 -27.29 -9.52
C LEU A 206 5.87 -27.89 -10.92
N GLU A 207 5.11 -27.22 -11.80
CA GLU A 207 4.93 -27.67 -13.19
C GLU A 207 6.23 -27.58 -13.99
N LEU A 208 7.03 -26.51 -13.81
CA LEU A 208 8.36 -26.40 -14.44
C LEU A 208 9.33 -27.49 -13.99
N VAL A 209 9.26 -27.90 -12.73
CA VAL A 209 10.04 -29.03 -12.22
C VAL A 209 9.54 -30.33 -12.85
N ARG A 210 8.21 -30.52 -12.97
CA ARG A 210 7.60 -31.72 -13.55
C ARG A 210 7.90 -31.86 -15.04
N THR A 211 7.92 -30.76 -15.78
CA THR A 211 8.22 -30.74 -17.23
C THR A 211 9.73 -30.85 -17.53
N GLY A 212 10.58 -30.88 -16.50
CA GLY A 212 12.04 -30.93 -16.66
C GLY A 212 12.69 -29.64 -17.13
N SER A 213 11.91 -28.55 -17.28
CA SER A 213 12.42 -27.22 -17.67
C SER A 213 13.28 -26.61 -16.58
N MET A 214 13.09 -27.03 -15.32
CA MET A 214 13.87 -26.58 -14.16
C MET A 214 14.32 -27.78 -13.32
N ASN A 215 15.59 -27.75 -12.89
CA ASN A 215 16.09 -28.77 -11.97
C ASN A 215 15.44 -28.62 -10.58
N ILE A 216 15.11 -29.74 -9.95
CA ILE A 216 14.53 -29.76 -8.60
C ILE A 216 15.40 -29.02 -7.57
N LEU A 217 16.74 -29.10 -7.71
CA LEU A 217 17.69 -28.39 -6.85
C LEU A 217 17.55 -26.87 -6.98
N SER A 218 17.34 -26.36 -8.21
CA SER A 218 17.12 -24.92 -8.47
C SER A 218 15.80 -24.45 -7.86
N ALA A 219 14.73 -25.24 -7.95
CA ALA A 219 13.45 -24.92 -7.34
C ALA A 219 13.54 -24.87 -5.79
N MET A 220 14.24 -25.82 -5.19
CA MET A 220 14.49 -25.81 -3.74
C MET A 220 15.32 -24.59 -3.32
N LEU A 221 16.35 -24.26 -4.07
CA LEU A 221 17.19 -23.07 -3.80
C LEU A 221 16.35 -21.78 -3.86
N ILE A 222 15.45 -21.64 -4.84
CA ILE A 222 14.55 -20.48 -4.94
C ILE A 222 13.64 -20.40 -3.72
N MET A 223 13.04 -21.51 -3.28
CA MET A 223 12.19 -21.52 -2.08
C MET A 223 12.97 -21.13 -0.82
N ILE A 224 14.22 -21.56 -0.68
CA ILE A 224 15.11 -21.17 0.42
C ILE A 224 15.42 -19.66 0.36
N ILE A 225 15.70 -19.12 -0.83
CA ILE A 225 15.96 -17.68 -1.00
C ILE A 225 14.71 -16.87 -0.62
N VAL A 226 13.52 -17.25 -1.07
CA VAL A 226 12.26 -16.57 -0.71
C VAL A 226 12.05 -16.59 0.81
N ALA A 227 12.26 -17.74 1.45
CA ALA A 227 12.14 -17.86 2.90
C ALA A 227 13.18 -16.96 3.63
N ALA A 228 14.43 -16.94 3.16
CA ALA A 228 15.50 -16.10 3.72
C ALA A 228 15.20 -14.61 3.56
N VAL A 229 14.72 -14.18 2.39
CA VAL A 229 14.31 -12.78 2.15
C VAL A 229 13.12 -12.41 3.03
N THR A 230 12.12 -13.29 3.13
CA THR A 230 10.97 -13.06 4.02
C THR A 230 11.41 -12.89 5.47
N TYR A 231 12.30 -13.76 5.96
CA TYR A 231 12.86 -13.64 7.30
C TYR A 231 13.63 -12.33 7.49
N PHE A 232 14.45 -11.95 6.52
CA PHE A 232 15.20 -10.71 6.54
C PHE A 232 14.28 -9.48 6.58
N VAL A 233 13.22 -9.46 5.78
CA VAL A 233 12.20 -8.40 5.79
C VAL A 233 11.55 -8.28 7.16
N VAL A 234 11.10 -9.40 7.74
CA VAL A 234 10.50 -9.42 9.09
C VAL A 234 11.48 -8.88 10.14
N PHE A 235 12.76 -9.28 10.05
CA PHE A 235 13.79 -8.85 10.98
C PHE A 235 14.01 -7.34 10.93
N VAL A 236 14.13 -6.76 9.73
CA VAL A 236 14.34 -5.31 9.55
C VAL A 236 13.10 -4.50 9.94
N GLU A 237 11.92 -4.93 9.56
CA GLU A 237 10.66 -4.23 9.87
C GLU A 237 10.33 -4.20 11.37
N ARG A 238 10.79 -5.21 12.13
CA ARG A 238 10.71 -5.21 13.60
C ARG A 238 11.78 -4.33 14.27
N GLY A 239 12.80 -3.91 13.51
CA GLY A 239 13.89 -3.07 14.00
C GLY A 239 13.40 -1.71 14.47
N GLN A 240 13.77 -1.34 15.69
CA GLN A 240 13.42 -0.04 16.28
C GLN A 240 14.63 0.60 16.94
N ARG A 241 14.86 1.88 16.67
CA ARG A 241 15.78 2.71 17.43
C ARG A 241 15.05 3.28 18.65
N ARG A 242 15.46 2.89 19.85
CA ARG A 242 14.90 3.39 21.11
C ARG A 242 15.71 4.59 21.60
N ILE A 243 15.07 5.76 21.70
CA ILE A 243 15.66 6.98 22.26
C ILE A 243 15.24 7.03 23.72
N LEU A 244 16.22 7.16 24.64
CA LEU A 244 15.94 7.31 26.06
C LEU A 244 15.31 8.68 26.32
N VAL A 245 14.18 8.69 27.01
CA VAL A 245 13.44 9.90 27.40
C VAL A 245 13.16 9.84 28.89
N ASN A 246 13.58 10.86 29.62
CA ASN A 246 13.35 10.98 31.05
C ASN A 246 12.23 11.98 31.32
N TYR A 247 11.35 11.64 32.24
CA TYR A 247 10.33 12.56 32.76
C TYR A 247 10.85 13.27 34.01
N ALA A 248 10.59 14.57 34.12
CA ALA A 248 10.96 15.35 35.29
C ALA A 248 10.22 14.83 36.52
N LYS A 249 10.93 14.81 37.67
CA LYS A 249 10.32 14.49 38.95
C LYS A 249 9.23 15.52 39.27
N ARG A 250 8.04 15.05 39.60
CA ARG A 250 6.90 15.91 39.97
C ARG A 250 6.67 15.78 41.46
N GLN A 251 6.68 16.90 42.16
CA GLN A 251 6.29 16.97 43.56
C GLN A 251 4.82 17.42 43.61
N VAL A 252 3.97 16.60 44.21
CA VAL A 252 2.58 16.92 44.48
C VAL A 252 2.38 16.83 46.00
N GLY A 253 2.34 17.99 46.65
CA GLY A 253 2.33 18.08 48.11
C GLY A 253 3.64 17.54 48.72
N ASN A 254 3.53 16.68 49.75
CA ASN A 254 4.68 16.03 50.41
C ASN A 254 5.17 14.75 49.73
N LYS A 255 4.57 14.34 48.58
CA LYS A 255 4.95 13.12 47.86
C LYS A 255 5.73 13.49 46.61
N ILE A 256 6.97 12.99 46.47
CA ILE A 256 7.79 13.10 45.27
C ILE A 256 7.50 11.86 44.40
N TYR A 257 6.88 12.08 43.26
CA TYR A 257 6.76 11.05 42.24
C TYR A 257 8.07 11.01 41.46
N GLY A 258 8.79 9.88 41.57
CA GLY A 258 10.08 9.69 40.89
C GLY A 258 9.96 9.83 39.38
N GLY A 259 10.95 10.46 38.76
CA GLY A 259 11.04 10.53 37.31
C GLY A 259 11.14 9.11 36.72
N GLN A 260 10.21 8.74 35.86
CA GLN A 260 10.29 7.48 35.11
C GLN A 260 11.10 7.72 33.84
N SER A 261 12.04 6.81 33.57
CA SER A 261 12.71 6.74 32.27
C SER A 261 11.87 5.86 31.33
N SER A 262 11.60 6.35 30.16
CA SER A 262 10.88 5.64 29.10
C SER A 262 11.68 5.67 27.82
N TYR A 263 11.31 4.86 26.84
CA TYR A 263 11.94 4.85 25.53
C TYR A 263 10.95 5.34 24.47
N PHE A 264 11.42 6.25 23.63
CA PHE A 264 10.71 6.67 22.44
C PHE A 264 11.16 5.80 21.26
N PRO A 265 10.30 4.89 20.74
CA PRO A 265 10.67 4.00 19.66
C PRO A 265 10.52 4.68 18.31
N LEU A 266 11.57 4.66 17.48
CA LEU A 266 11.52 5.02 16.07
C LEU A 266 11.71 3.75 15.25
N LYS A 267 10.78 3.42 14.37
CA LYS A 267 10.91 2.27 13.45
C LYS A 267 12.10 2.52 12.51
N LEU A 268 12.81 1.45 12.11
CA LEU A 268 13.88 1.53 11.12
C LEU A 268 13.32 1.96 9.76
N ASN A 269 12.18 1.40 9.38
CA ASN A 269 11.39 1.81 8.22
C ASN A 269 10.15 2.58 8.70
N MET A 270 10.24 3.92 8.72
CA MET A 270 9.11 4.78 9.07
C MET A 270 8.10 4.93 7.94
N ALA A 271 8.55 4.76 6.71
CA ALA A 271 7.73 4.94 5.51
C ALA A 271 6.86 3.72 5.18
N GLY A 272 7.14 2.53 5.77
CA GLY A 272 6.40 1.30 5.50
C GLY A 272 6.51 0.84 4.04
N VAL A 273 5.43 0.29 3.49
CA VAL A 273 5.37 -0.22 2.09
C VAL A 273 4.98 0.84 1.06
N ILE A 274 4.66 2.05 1.49
CA ILE A 274 4.10 3.09 0.62
C ILE A 274 5.09 3.56 -0.45
N PRO A 275 6.41 3.78 -0.16
CA PRO A 275 7.35 4.25 -1.17
C PRO A 275 7.51 3.33 -2.38
N PRO A 276 7.68 2.00 -2.25
CA PRO A 276 7.71 1.10 -3.41
C PRO A 276 6.42 1.10 -4.23
N ILE A 277 5.26 1.19 -3.58
CA ILE A 277 3.97 1.28 -4.26
C ILE A 277 3.89 2.59 -5.07
N PHE A 278 4.35 3.70 -4.49
CA PHE A 278 4.38 4.99 -5.17
C PHE A 278 5.37 4.99 -6.35
N ALA A 279 6.56 4.46 -6.14
CA ALA A 279 7.57 4.35 -7.18
C ALA A 279 7.07 3.53 -8.38
N SER A 280 6.48 2.35 -8.12
CA SER A 280 5.89 1.52 -9.17
C SER A 280 4.73 2.22 -9.89
N SER A 281 3.83 2.88 -9.16
CA SER A 281 2.67 3.57 -9.74
C SER A 281 3.09 4.73 -10.66
N ILE A 282 4.09 5.53 -10.26
CA ILE A 282 4.58 6.64 -11.08
C ILE A 282 5.30 6.17 -12.34
N ILE A 283 6.07 5.09 -12.27
CA ILE A 283 6.76 4.57 -13.44
C ILE A 283 5.78 3.87 -14.40
N LEU A 284 4.80 3.14 -13.86
CA LEU A 284 3.80 2.44 -14.66
C LEU A 284 2.84 3.40 -15.38
N PHE A 285 2.56 4.57 -14.84
CA PHE A 285 1.62 5.52 -15.43
C PHE A 285 2.07 6.03 -16.81
N PRO A 286 3.29 6.57 -17.02
CA PRO A 286 3.79 6.93 -18.35
C PRO A 286 3.91 5.73 -19.29
N ALA A 287 4.32 4.58 -18.78
CA ALA A 287 4.49 3.37 -19.56
C ALA A 287 3.16 2.83 -20.10
N THR A 288 2.06 2.93 -19.34
CA THR A 288 0.71 2.58 -19.83
C THR A 288 0.22 3.55 -20.88
N ILE A 289 0.38 4.86 -20.65
CA ILE A 289 0.04 5.88 -21.65
C ILE A 289 0.80 5.60 -22.96
N ALA A 290 2.10 5.35 -22.88
CA ALA A 290 2.92 5.03 -24.04
C ALA A 290 2.42 3.77 -24.76
N GLY A 291 1.99 2.72 -24.03
CA GLY A 291 1.41 1.52 -24.61
C GLY A 291 0.13 1.79 -25.43
N TRP A 292 -0.70 2.76 -25.05
CA TRP A 292 -1.90 3.13 -25.80
C TRP A 292 -1.60 3.81 -27.13
N PHE A 293 -0.58 4.67 -27.18
CA PHE A 293 -0.17 5.34 -28.42
C PHE A 293 0.61 4.44 -29.36
N THR A 294 1.08 3.28 -28.91
CA THR A 294 1.90 2.35 -29.71
C THR A 294 1.13 1.15 -30.25
N SER A 295 -0.21 1.10 -30.08
CA SER A 295 -1.09 0.03 -30.60
C SER A 295 -1.20 0.00 -32.14
N GLY A 296 -0.13 0.36 -32.87
CA GLY A 296 -0.05 0.34 -34.34
C GLY A 296 1.37 0.57 -34.81
N GLU A 297 1.61 0.46 -36.16
CA GLU A 297 2.89 0.88 -36.72
C GLU A 297 3.13 2.37 -36.47
N PRO A 298 4.30 2.75 -35.93
CA PRO A 298 4.60 4.15 -35.61
C PRO A 298 4.72 4.97 -36.89
N LYS A 299 3.67 5.69 -37.28
CA LYS A 299 3.63 6.55 -38.46
C LYS A 299 4.35 7.89 -38.26
N ASN A 300 4.54 8.34 -37.01
CA ASN A 300 5.11 9.64 -36.67
C ASN A 300 6.36 9.52 -35.79
N LEU A 301 7.28 10.51 -35.89
CA LEU A 301 8.46 10.61 -35.02
C LEU A 301 8.11 10.58 -33.55
N PHE A 302 6.99 11.23 -33.16
CA PHE A 302 6.47 11.26 -31.80
C PHE A 302 6.08 9.87 -31.29
N SER A 303 5.40 9.05 -32.10
CA SER A 303 5.04 7.69 -31.71
C SER A 303 6.24 6.75 -31.60
N ARG A 304 7.33 6.99 -32.39
CA ARG A 304 8.60 6.27 -32.21
C ARG A 304 9.28 6.61 -30.90
N ILE A 305 9.40 7.89 -30.56
CA ILE A 305 10.00 8.33 -29.28
C ILE A 305 9.23 7.75 -28.08
N ILE A 306 7.90 7.75 -28.14
CA ILE A 306 7.07 7.17 -27.07
C ILE A 306 7.27 5.65 -26.97
N LYS A 307 7.37 4.95 -28.11
CA LYS A 307 7.62 3.51 -28.14
C LYS A 307 8.99 3.15 -27.55
N ASP A 308 10.02 3.89 -27.91
CA ASP A 308 11.37 3.69 -27.40
C ASP A 308 11.46 4.01 -25.90
N LEU A 309 10.73 5.05 -25.45
CA LEU A 309 10.60 5.38 -24.03
C LEU A 309 9.88 4.26 -23.27
N ALA A 310 8.78 3.73 -23.79
CA ALA A 310 8.05 2.62 -23.18
C ALA A 310 8.90 1.35 -23.11
N ALA A 311 9.65 1.05 -24.18
CA ALA A 311 10.56 -0.10 -24.20
C ALA A 311 11.70 0.06 -23.18
N THR A 312 12.23 1.28 -23.01
CA THR A 312 13.30 1.58 -22.06
C THR A 312 12.80 1.54 -20.62
N LEU A 313 11.53 1.89 -20.37
CA LEU A 313 10.86 1.81 -19.07
C LEU A 313 10.22 0.43 -18.80
N ALA A 314 10.45 -0.55 -19.65
CA ALA A 314 9.97 -1.90 -19.41
C ALA A 314 10.72 -2.56 -18.22
N PRO A 315 10.03 -3.36 -17.39
CA PRO A 315 10.67 -4.13 -16.32
C PRO A 315 11.81 -5.01 -16.89
N GLY A 316 12.93 -5.07 -16.16
CA GLY A 316 14.11 -5.81 -16.59
C GLY A 316 15.12 -4.98 -17.38
N GLN A 317 14.81 -3.75 -17.76
CA GLN A 317 15.78 -2.84 -18.38
C GLN A 317 16.63 -2.12 -17.32
N PRO A 318 17.94 -1.89 -17.59
CA PRO A 318 18.82 -1.20 -16.61
C PRO A 318 18.33 0.19 -16.23
N VAL A 319 17.74 0.92 -17.18
CA VAL A 319 17.21 2.27 -16.95
C VAL A 319 15.99 2.21 -16.01
N TYR A 320 15.11 1.25 -16.22
CA TYR A 320 13.97 1.01 -15.31
C TYR A 320 14.46 0.75 -13.89
N THR A 321 15.43 -0.15 -13.72
CA THR A 321 15.97 -0.55 -12.41
C THR A 321 16.58 0.65 -11.66
N ILE A 322 17.38 1.48 -12.36
CA ILE A 322 17.98 2.69 -11.77
C ILE A 322 16.92 3.72 -11.40
N LEU A 323 15.96 3.98 -12.31
CA LEU A 323 14.89 4.94 -12.07
C LEU A 323 14.00 4.48 -10.90
N TYR A 324 13.70 3.19 -10.84
CA TYR A 324 12.89 2.59 -9.78
C TYR A 324 13.59 2.68 -8.41
N ALA A 325 14.88 2.38 -8.35
CA ALA A 325 15.69 2.55 -7.14
C ALA A 325 15.73 4.02 -6.68
N ALA A 326 15.96 4.95 -7.60
CA ALA A 326 15.96 6.38 -7.31
C ALA A 326 14.59 6.87 -6.81
N ALA A 327 13.50 6.41 -7.44
CA ALA A 327 12.14 6.73 -7.03
C ALA A 327 11.83 6.19 -5.62
N ILE A 328 12.22 4.95 -5.31
CA ILE A 328 12.04 4.38 -3.95
C ILE A 328 12.76 5.27 -2.92
N ILE A 329 14.02 5.62 -3.16
CA ILE A 329 14.80 6.47 -2.23
C ILE A 329 14.11 7.82 -2.06
N PHE A 330 13.72 8.47 -3.16
CA PHE A 330 13.01 9.75 -3.12
C PHE A 330 11.73 9.65 -2.29
N PHE A 331 10.87 8.66 -2.55
CA PHE A 331 9.62 8.50 -1.82
C PHE A 331 9.81 8.09 -0.36
N CYS A 332 10.88 7.37 -0.01
CA CYS A 332 11.21 7.09 1.39
C CYS A 332 11.45 8.38 2.18
N PHE A 333 12.27 9.28 1.66
CA PHE A 333 12.53 10.57 2.31
C PHE A 333 11.29 11.45 2.31
N PHE A 334 10.62 11.55 1.17
CA PHE A 334 9.42 12.34 1.01
C PHE A 334 8.32 11.92 1.99
N TYR A 335 8.00 10.63 2.04
CA TYR A 335 6.93 10.12 2.89
C TYR A 335 7.28 10.21 4.39
N THR A 336 8.52 9.96 4.75
CA THR A 336 8.97 10.12 6.13
C THR A 336 8.83 11.57 6.59
N ALA A 337 9.20 12.55 5.76
CA ALA A 337 9.03 13.96 6.06
C ALA A 337 7.54 14.39 6.14
N LEU A 338 6.66 13.74 5.37
CA LEU A 338 5.22 14.00 5.37
C LEU A 338 4.52 13.50 6.65
N VAL A 339 4.91 12.29 7.09
CA VAL A 339 4.24 11.56 8.20
C VAL A 339 4.77 11.96 9.55
N PHE A 340 6.06 12.27 9.64
CA PHE A 340 6.71 12.55 10.91
C PHE A 340 7.15 14.01 11.02
N ASN A 341 6.54 14.74 11.96
CA ASN A 341 6.92 16.12 12.28
C ASN A 341 7.80 16.14 13.53
N SER A 342 9.12 16.29 13.34
CA SER A 342 10.11 16.33 14.43
C SER A 342 9.88 17.47 15.41
N ARG A 343 9.43 18.64 14.93
CA ARG A 343 9.16 19.83 15.76
C ARG A 343 7.96 19.62 16.66
N GLU A 344 6.85 19.16 16.12
CA GLU A 344 5.63 18.86 16.86
C GLU A 344 5.87 17.78 17.93
N THR A 345 6.61 16.73 17.56
CA THR A 345 7.02 15.67 18.49
C THR A 345 7.86 16.23 19.65
N ALA A 346 8.85 17.06 19.37
CA ALA A 346 9.69 17.68 20.38
C ALA A 346 8.91 18.64 21.30
N GLU A 347 7.94 19.39 20.74
CA GLU A 347 7.04 20.22 21.53
C GLU A 347 6.12 19.41 22.43
N ASN A 348 5.56 18.30 21.93
CA ASN A 348 4.72 17.39 22.70
C ASN A 348 5.51 16.73 23.85
N LEU A 349 6.77 16.34 23.61
CA LEU A 349 7.67 15.87 24.64
C LEU A 349 7.92 16.97 25.70
N LYS A 350 8.18 18.21 25.28
CA LYS A 350 8.37 19.35 26.18
C LYS A 350 7.12 19.62 27.02
N LYS A 351 5.93 19.62 26.41
CA LYS A 351 4.64 19.83 27.12
C LYS A 351 4.36 18.75 28.14
N SER A 352 4.75 17.51 27.87
CA SER A 352 4.62 16.37 28.82
C SER A 352 5.73 16.34 29.89
N GLY A 353 6.65 17.30 29.91
CA GLY A 353 7.75 17.33 30.87
C GLY A 353 8.84 16.27 30.61
N ALA A 354 8.85 15.73 29.42
CA ALA A 354 9.79 14.72 28.98
C ALA A 354 11.00 15.38 28.27
N PHE A 355 12.19 14.87 28.51
CA PHE A 355 13.43 15.36 27.88
C PHE A 355 14.39 14.23 27.55
N VAL A 356 15.21 14.45 26.54
CA VAL A 356 16.28 13.54 26.16
C VAL A 356 17.51 13.91 26.99
N PRO A 357 18.16 12.96 27.72
CA PRO A 357 19.33 13.25 28.52
C PRO A 357 20.44 13.92 27.68
N GLY A 358 20.99 15.03 28.20
CA GLY A 358 22.06 15.79 27.55
C GLY A 358 21.61 16.76 26.44
N ILE A 359 20.30 16.86 26.13
CA ILE A 359 19.77 17.72 25.07
C ILE A 359 18.70 18.67 25.65
N ARG A 360 18.76 19.96 25.30
CA ARG A 360 17.75 20.94 25.75
C ARG A 360 16.39 20.62 25.11
N PRO A 361 15.28 20.63 25.90
CA PRO A 361 13.93 20.44 25.37
C PRO A 361 13.55 21.56 24.36
N GLY A 362 12.87 21.19 23.28
CA GLY A 362 12.45 22.08 22.22
C GLY A 362 13.23 21.90 20.92
N ASP A 363 13.67 22.98 20.26
CA ASP A 363 14.30 22.94 18.94
C ASP A 363 15.54 22.06 18.85
N GLN A 364 16.35 21.98 19.91
CA GLN A 364 17.52 21.09 19.91
C GLN A 364 17.12 19.62 19.91
N THR A 365 16.05 19.26 20.63
CA THR A 365 15.48 17.91 20.61
C THR A 365 14.89 17.61 19.24
N ALA A 366 14.22 18.57 18.59
CA ALA A 366 13.71 18.42 17.24
C ALA A 366 14.82 18.14 16.22
N ARG A 367 15.91 18.92 16.25
CA ARG A 367 17.08 18.70 15.37
C ARG A 367 17.75 17.35 15.62
N TYR A 368 17.84 16.91 16.88
CA TYR A 368 18.39 15.60 17.22
C TYR A 368 17.56 14.46 16.68
N ILE A 369 16.22 14.52 16.85
CA ILE A 369 15.29 13.52 16.31
C ILE A 369 15.38 13.51 14.80
N ASP A 370 15.40 14.67 14.15
CA ASP A 370 15.50 14.81 12.70
C ASP A 370 16.78 14.17 12.14
N LYS A 371 17.93 14.42 12.78
CA LYS A 371 19.20 13.79 12.41
C LYS A 371 19.17 12.27 12.51
N ILE A 372 18.50 11.72 13.52
CA ILE A 372 18.31 10.26 13.65
C ILE A 372 17.39 9.76 12.55
N LEU A 373 16.28 10.45 12.31
CA LEU A 373 15.29 10.11 11.29
C LEU A 373 15.90 10.03 9.90
N VAL A 374 16.68 11.03 9.48
CA VAL A 374 17.38 11.03 8.18
C VAL A 374 18.28 9.80 8.03
N ARG A 375 19.02 9.44 9.08
CA ARG A 375 19.89 8.25 9.06
C ARG A 375 19.09 6.94 8.98
N LEU A 376 17.99 6.85 9.74
CA LEU A 376 17.12 5.68 9.71
C LEU A 376 16.43 5.55 8.35
N THR A 377 15.95 6.67 7.78
CA THR A 377 15.34 6.70 6.46
C THR A 377 16.32 6.28 5.37
N LEU A 378 17.58 6.71 5.45
CA LEU A 378 18.61 6.28 4.50
C LEU A 378 18.83 4.76 4.56
N ALA A 379 19.00 4.22 5.77
CA ALA A 379 19.16 2.78 5.97
C ALA A 379 17.92 2.00 5.52
N GLY A 380 16.72 2.50 5.82
CA GLY A 380 15.44 1.93 5.37
C GLY A 380 15.26 1.99 3.86
N ALA A 381 15.66 3.09 3.20
CA ALA A 381 15.60 3.23 1.75
C ALA A 381 16.53 2.23 1.05
N PHE A 382 17.75 2.09 1.54
CA PHE A 382 18.70 1.11 0.99
C PHE A 382 18.19 -0.33 1.15
N TYR A 383 17.67 -0.67 2.33
CA TYR A 383 17.02 -1.94 2.58
C TYR A 383 15.86 -2.20 1.59
N MET A 384 14.98 -1.21 1.38
CA MET A 384 13.86 -1.33 0.46
C MET A 384 14.29 -1.55 -0.98
N VAL A 385 15.28 -0.78 -1.46
CA VAL A 385 15.86 -0.95 -2.80
C VAL A 385 16.40 -2.36 -2.95
N LEU A 386 17.15 -2.86 -1.97
CA LEU A 386 17.71 -4.21 -2.01
C LEU A 386 16.62 -5.28 -2.11
N VAL A 387 15.59 -5.19 -1.24
CA VAL A 387 14.50 -6.17 -1.23
C VAL A 387 13.65 -6.12 -2.50
N CYS A 388 13.42 -4.92 -3.06
CA CYS A 388 12.61 -4.77 -4.27
C CYS A 388 13.36 -5.22 -5.54
N LEU A 389 14.67 -4.98 -5.63
CA LEU A 389 15.46 -5.33 -6.81
C LEU A 389 15.96 -6.79 -6.82
N LEU A 390 16.15 -7.40 -5.64
CA LEU A 390 16.69 -8.76 -5.55
C LEU A 390 15.88 -9.80 -6.35
N PRO A 391 14.54 -9.87 -6.25
CA PRO A 391 13.77 -10.80 -7.07
C PRO A 391 13.82 -10.47 -8.57
N GLU A 392 13.92 -9.21 -8.93
CA GLU A 392 14.05 -8.80 -10.34
C GLU A 392 15.34 -9.35 -10.96
N PHE A 393 16.45 -9.28 -10.23
CA PHE A 393 17.69 -9.95 -10.63
C PHE A 393 17.56 -11.46 -10.74
N LEU A 394 16.80 -12.11 -9.86
CA LEU A 394 16.58 -13.56 -9.92
C LEU A 394 15.77 -13.96 -11.16
N VAL A 395 14.73 -13.20 -11.48
CA VAL A 395 13.92 -13.43 -12.69
C VAL A 395 14.78 -13.31 -13.95
N LEU A 396 15.59 -12.24 -14.06
CA LEU A 396 16.46 -12.00 -15.21
C LEU A 396 17.54 -13.07 -15.39
N LYS A 397 18.12 -13.59 -14.30
CA LYS A 397 19.24 -14.53 -14.38
C LYS A 397 18.81 -15.99 -14.54
N TYR A 398 17.67 -16.38 -13.98
CA TYR A 398 17.21 -17.76 -13.89
C TYR A 398 15.94 -18.04 -14.69
N ASN A 399 15.39 -17.06 -15.43
CA ASN A 399 14.15 -17.18 -16.21
C ASN A 399 13.00 -17.84 -15.40
N VAL A 400 12.97 -17.61 -14.11
CA VAL A 400 11.93 -18.15 -13.26
C VAL A 400 10.65 -17.35 -13.53
N PRO A 401 9.52 -18.01 -13.86
CA PRO A 401 8.24 -17.34 -13.97
C PRO A 401 7.77 -16.92 -12.58
N PHE A 402 8.42 -15.89 -12.02
CA PHE A 402 8.22 -15.52 -10.64
C PHE A 402 7.27 -14.33 -10.58
N TYR A 403 6.02 -14.61 -10.23
CA TYR A 403 5.01 -13.62 -9.87
C TYR A 403 5.33 -12.86 -8.57
N PHE A 404 6.45 -13.16 -7.91
CA PHE A 404 6.91 -12.46 -6.72
C PHE A 404 7.93 -11.37 -7.08
N GLY A 405 7.45 -10.27 -7.66
CA GLY A 405 8.24 -9.05 -7.64
C GLY A 405 8.61 -8.68 -6.20
N GLY A 406 9.76 -8.05 -5.98
CA GLY A 406 10.22 -7.67 -4.65
C GLY A 406 9.22 -6.82 -3.88
N THR A 407 8.48 -5.96 -4.57
CA THR A 407 7.37 -5.19 -4.03
C THR A 407 6.25 -6.05 -3.47
N SER A 408 5.86 -7.13 -4.17
CA SER A 408 4.78 -8.00 -3.74
C SER A 408 5.11 -8.71 -2.44
N LEU A 409 6.33 -9.25 -2.32
CA LEU A 409 6.79 -9.93 -1.11
C LEU A 409 6.86 -8.94 0.07
N LEU A 410 7.40 -7.76 -0.16
CA LEU A 410 7.49 -6.71 0.86
C LEU A 410 6.10 -6.28 1.34
N ILE A 411 5.14 -6.09 0.41
CA ILE A 411 3.76 -5.73 0.75
C ILE A 411 3.11 -6.85 1.58
N ILE A 412 3.26 -8.11 1.18
CA ILE A 412 2.69 -9.25 1.92
C ILE A 412 3.20 -9.25 3.37
N VAL A 413 4.51 -9.15 3.56
CA VAL A 413 5.11 -9.24 4.90
C VAL A 413 4.73 -8.04 5.76
N VAL A 414 4.86 -6.81 5.24
CA VAL A 414 4.65 -5.61 6.06
C VAL A 414 3.18 -5.41 6.38
N VAL A 415 2.27 -5.65 5.42
CA VAL A 415 0.82 -5.55 5.69
C VAL A 415 0.38 -6.61 6.70
N ALA A 416 0.90 -7.85 6.60
CA ALA A 416 0.63 -8.88 7.58
C ALA A 416 1.14 -8.50 8.98
N MET A 417 2.34 -7.91 9.07
CA MET A 417 2.91 -7.45 10.35
C MET A 417 2.12 -6.27 10.95
N ASP A 418 1.74 -5.29 10.14
CA ASP A 418 0.94 -4.15 10.60
C ASP A 418 -0.46 -4.62 11.05
N PHE A 419 -1.06 -5.56 10.33
CA PHE A 419 -2.30 -6.19 10.73
C PHE A 419 -2.17 -6.91 12.09
N MET A 420 -1.15 -7.73 12.27
CA MET A 420 -0.87 -8.43 13.54
C MET A 420 -0.62 -7.45 14.68
N ALA A 421 0.13 -6.37 14.45
CA ALA A 421 0.37 -5.33 15.44
C ALA A 421 -0.92 -4.63 15.89
N GLN A 422 -1.84 -4.36 14.96
CA GLN A 422 -3.13 -3.75 15.28
C GLN A 422 -4.04 -4.71 16.06
N VAL A 423 -4.08 -5.99 15.67
CA VAL A 423 -4.81 -7.02 16.43
C VAL A 423 -4.27 -7.12 17.86
N GLN A 424 -2.95 -7.16 18.04
CA GLN A 424 -2.32 -7.20 19.37
C GLN A 424 -2.64 -5.95 20.19
N SER A 425 -2.58 -4.76 19.59
CA SER A 425 -2.93 -3.50 20.25
C SER A 425 -4.38 -3.51 20.72
N PHE A 426 -5.30 -3.96 19.88
CA PHE A 426 -6.72 -4.05 20.20
C PHE A 426 -7.00 -5.06 21.35
N VAL A 427 -6.34 -6.21 21.31
CA VAL A 427 -6.45 -7.23 22.38
C VAL A 427 -5.93 -6.68 23.71
N MET A 428 -4.77 -6.02 23.70
CA MET A 428 -4.21 -5.39 24.90
C MET A 428 -5.14 -4.31 25.48
N GLN A 429 -5.68 -3.43 24.62
CA GLN A 429 -6.62 -2.38 25.04
C GLN A 429 -7.85 -2.97 25.75
N GLN A 430 -8.41 -4.07 25.25
CA GLN A 430 -9.54 -4.75 25.87
C GLN A 430 -9.18 -5.40 27.22
N GLN A 431 -7.98 -5.98 27.34
CA GLN A 431 -7.50 -6.55 28.60
C GLN A 431 -7.32 -5.47 29.67
N TYR A 432 -6.71 -4.32 29.34
CA TYR A 432 -6.56 -3.19 30.24
C TYR A 432 -7.93 -2.62 30.69
N GLY A 433 -8.88 -2.45 29.78
CA GLY A 433 -10.22 -2.01 30.10
C GLY A 433 -10.95 -2.93 31.07
N SER A 434 -10.73 -4.24 30.98
CA SER A 434 -11.32 -5.23 31.91
C SER A 434 -10.67 -5.21 33.30
N LEU A 435 -9.36 -4.94 33.37
CA LEU A 435 -8.62 -4.79 34.63
C LEU A 435 -9.04 -3.52 35.38
N MET A 436 -9.19 -2.40 34.67
CA MET A 436 -9.65 -1.12 35.23
C MET A 436 -11.06 -1.23 35.79
N LYS A 437 -11.99 -1.90 35.09
CA LYS A 437 -13.35 -2.17 35.62
C LYS A 437 -13.31 -3.01 36.89
N LYS A 438 -12.45 -4.03 36.99
CA LYS A 438 -12.29 -4.84 38.21
C LYS A 438 -11.63 -4.05 39.35
N ALA A 439 -10.71 -3.13 39.06
CA ALA A 439 -10.07 -2.28 40.07
C ALA A 439 -11.05 -1.25 40.65
N ASN A 440 -11.87 -0.60 39.81
CA ASN A 440 -12.89 0.35 40.29
C ASN A 440 -14.00 -0.32 41.11
N PHE A 441 -14.34 -1.59 40.84
CA PHE A 441 -15.30 -2.35 41.68
C PHE A 441 -14.76 -2.68 43.08
N LYS A 442 -13.41 -2.75 43.24
CA LYS A 442 -12.76 -2.96 44.54
C LYS A 442 -12.55 -1.67 45.34
N MET A 443 -12.68 -0.49 44.75
CA MET A 443 -12.57 0.79 45.45
C MET A 443 -13.95 1.34 45.88
N GLY A 444 -15.04 0.75 45.45
CA GLY A 444 -16.44 1.13 45.81
C GLY A 444 -17.15 0.15 46.77
N ALA A 445 -16.43 -0.81 47.30
CA ALA A 445 -16.85 -1.68 48.40
C ALA A 445 -15.90 -1.48 49.58
#